data_cb45154e07b662b630db2765ac415c19
#
_entry.id   cb45154e07b662b630db2765ac415c19
#
_cell.length_a   1.000
_cell.length_b   1.000
_cell.length_c   1.000
_cell.angle_alpha   90.00
_cell.angle_beta   90.00
_cell.angle_gamma   90.00
#
_symmetry.space_group_name_H-M   'P 1'
#
loop_
_entity.id
_entity.type
_entity.pdbx_description
1 polymer ?
#
loop_
_entity_poly.entity_id
_entity_poly.type
_entity_poly.pdbx_seq_one_letter_code
_entity_poly.pdbx_strand_id
1 'polypeptide(L)'
;MAYDDQNIFARILRGELPAIKVYEDDQVLAFMDIMPQADGHTLVIPKTPAETLLDLPAESAAYTIQVVQKIARAIETALDAKGIVLMQLSGAAAGQTVPHVHFHLIPSSIHELGKHGSQMGDQEKIKAAL
;
A
#
# COMPACT_ATOMS: atom_id res chain seq x y z
N MET A 1 -20.13 -6.20 -9.81
CA MET A 1 -19.59 -5.19 -10.72
C MET A 1 -18.28 -5.66 -11.30
N ALA A 2 -18.04 -5.34 -12.54
CA ALA A 2 -16.80 -5.71 -13.19
C ALA A 2 -15.66 -4.86 -12.65
N TYR A 3 -14.50 -5.49 -12.49
CA TYR A 3 -13.29 -4.79 -12.12
C TYR A 3 -12.91 -3.78 -13.22
N ASP A 4 -12.60 -2.55 -12.82
CA ASP A 4 -12.15 -1.52 -13.76
C ASP A 4 -10.65 -1.67 -13.99
N ASP A 5 -10.26 -2.27 -15.11
CA ASP A 5 -8.85 -2.50 -15.43
C ASP A 5 -8.11 -1.27 -15.92
N GLN A 6 -8.78 -0.12 -15.95
CA GLN A 6 -8.15 1.17 -16.27
C GLN A 6 -7.80 1.95 -15.01
N ASN A 7 -8.01 1.39 -13.82
CA ASN A 7 -7.63 2.06 -12.59
C ASN A 7 -6.10 2.25 -12.53
N ILE A 8 -5.68 3.24 -11.75
CA ILE A 8 -4.29 3.66 -11.70
C ILE A 8 -3.36 2.51 -11.28
N PHE A 9 -3.77 1.69 -10.31
CA PHE A 9 -2.92 0.60 -9.84
C PHE A 9 -2.78 -0.51 -10.88
N ALA A 10 -3.87 -0.84 -11.58
CA ALA A 10 -3.79 -1.80 -12.68
C ALA A 10 -2.82 -1.32 -13.75
N ARG A 11 -2.84 -0.02 -14.04
CA ARG A 11 -1.94 0.57 -15.03
C ARG A 11 -0.49 0.57 -14.57
N ILE A 12 -0.26 0.77 -13.26
CA ILE A 12 1.08 0.62 -12.69
C ILE A 12 1.56 -0.83 -12.85
N LEU A 13 0.69 -1.80 -12.56
CA LEU A 13 1.05 -3.21 -12.69
C LEU A 13 1.41 -3.61 -14.13
N ARG A 14 0.80 -2.96 -15.11
CA ARG A 14 1.11 -3.20 -16.52
C ARG A 14 2.33 -2.41 -17.02
N GLY A 15 2.92 -1.57 -16.18
CA GLY A 15 4.04 -0.73 -16.57
C GLY A 15 3.66 0.51 -17.35
N GLU A 16 2.38 0.87 -17.41
CA GLU A 16 1.90 2.06 -18.12
C GLU A 16 2.10 3.35 -17.34
N LEU A 17 2.15 3.26 -16.02
CA LEU A 17 2.40 4.40 -15.15
C LEU A 17 3.56 4.09 -14.22
N PRO A 18 4.37 5.11 -13.87
CA PRO A 18 5.50 4.90 -12.97
C PRO A 18 5.06 4.73 -11.52
N ALA A 19 5.89 4.05 -10.76
CA ALA A 19 5.73 3.95 -9.30
C ALA A 19 7.13 3.84 -8.68
N ILE A 20 7.25 4.33 -7.45
CA ILE A 20 8.49 4.16 -6.69
C ILE A 20 8.37 2.84 -5.94
N LYS A 21 8.85 1.78 -6.59
CA LYS A 21 8.70 0.41 -6.08
C LYS A 21 9.67 0.14 -4.95
N VAL A 22 9.22 -0.56 -3.93
CA VAL A 22 10.05 -1.01 -2.82
C VAL A 22 10.20 -2.53 -2.80
N TYR A 23 9.25 -3.26 -3.35
CA TYR A 23 9.28 -4.72 -3.41
C TYR A 23 8.33 -5.22 -4.50
N GLU A 24 8.73 -6.29 -5.18
CA GLU A 24 7.86 -6.91 -6.18
C GLU A 24 8.19 -8.39 -6.30
N ASP A 25 7.15 -9.22 -6.40
CA ASP A 25 7.29 -10.63 -6.75
C ASP A 25 6.18 -11.00 -7.74
N ASP A 26 5.97 -12.29 -7.99
CA ASP A 26 4.98 -12.76 -8.96
C ASP A 26 3.55 -12.39 -8.61
N GLN A 27 3.27 -12.15 -7.34
CA GLN A 27 1.91 -12.00 -6.85
C GLN A 27 1.60 -10.65 -6.23
N VAL A 28 2.61 -9.88 -5.84
CA VAL A 28 2.44 -8.67 -5.04
C VAL A 28 3.41 -7.59 -5.47
N LEU A 29 2.96 -6.34 -5.38
CA LEU A 29 3.79 -5.16 -5.58
C LEU A 29 3.64 -4.24 -4.37
N ALA A 30 4.75 -3.71 -3.86
CA ALA A 30 4.74 -2.68 -2.84
C ALA A 30 5.43 -1.43 -3.39
N PHE A 31 4.83 -0.26 -3.15
CA PHE A 31 5.35 0.99 -3.68
C PHE A 31 4.93 2.16 -2.77
N MET A 32 5.64 3.27 -2.93
CA MET A 32 5.40 4.44 -2.09
C MET A 32 4.14 5.17 -2.50
N ASP A 33 3.37 5.63 -1.51
CA ASP A 33 2.21 6.48 -1.77
C ASP A 33 2.69 7.88 -2.11
N ILE A 34 2.26 8.40 -3.26
CA ILE A 34 2.64 9.74 -3.70
C ILE A 34 1.86 10.84 -2.98
N MET A 35 0.80 10.47 -2.26
CA MET A 35 0.00 11.37 -1.42
C MET A 35 0.04 10.88 0.02
N PRO A 36 1.23 10.85 0.65
CA PRO A 36 1.41 10.15 1.92
C PRO A 36 0.72 10.85 3.09
N GLN A 37 0.23 10.05 4.02
CA GLN A 37 -0.33 10.55 5.27
C GLN A 37 0.74 10.66 6.35
N ALA A 38 1.90 10.08 6.12
CA ALA A 38 3.06 10.19 6.99
C ALA A 38 4.29 9.81 6.18
N ASP A 39 5.45 10.20 6.66
CA ASP A 39 6.71 9.81 6.03
C ASP A 39 6.80 8.28 5.99
N GLY A 40 7.05 7.73 4.81
CA GLY A 40 7.18 6.30 4.66
C GLY A 40 5.89 5.56 4.37
N HIS A 41 4.79 6.26 4.13
CA HIS A 41 3.52 5.64 3.77
C HIS A 41 3.69 4.76 2.53
N THR A 42 3.54 3.46 2.71
CA THR A 42 3.76 2.46 1.66
C THR A 42 2.44 1.74 1.37
N LEU A 43 2.25 1.39 0.11
CA LEU A 43 1.09 0.63 -0.34
C LEU A 43 1.55 -0.77 -0.74
N VAL A 44 0.75 -1.77 -0.37
CA VAL A 44 0.98 -3.16 -0.79
C VAL A 44 -0.26 -3.62 -1.53
N ILE A 45 -0.08 -4.07 -2.78
CA ILE A 45 -1.21 -4.50 -3.61
C ILE A 45 -0.97 -5.91 -4.15
N PRO A 46 -2.01 -6.75 -4.20
CA PRO A 46 -1.92 -8.00 -4.95
C PRO A 46 -1.98 -7.71 -6.44
N LYS A 47 -1.35 -8.56 -7.23
CA LYS A 47 -1.45 -8.44 -8.69
C LYS A 47 -2.77 -9.01 -9.22
N THR A 48 -3.43 -9.86 -8.43
CA THR A 48 -4.76 -10.36 -8.75
C THR A 48 -5.75 -9.19 -8.84
N PRO A 49 -6.51 -9.07 -9.94
CA PRO A 49 -7.49 -8.00 -10.08
C PRO A 49 -8.65 -8.20 -9.09
N ALA A 50 -8.79 -7.27 -8.18
CA ALA A 50 -9.91 -7.23 -7.22
C ALA A 50 -10.11 -5.79 -6.79
N GLU A 51 -11.36 -5.36 -6.71
CA GLU A 51 -11.67 -4.00 -6.33
C GLU A 51 -11.47 -3.78 -4.82
N THR A 52 -11.94 -4.73 -4.03
CA THR A 52 -11.88 -4.64 -2.56
C THR A 52 -11.35 -5.93 -1.97
N LEU A 53 -11.09 -5.92 -0.66
CA LEU A 53 -10.74 -7.13 0.06
C LEU A 53 -11.82 -8.20 -0.04
N LEU A 54 -13.07 -7.78 -0.15
CA LEU A 54 -14.21 -8.71 -0.21
C LEU A 54 -14.23 -9.53 -1.50
N ASP A 55 -13.64 -8.99 -2.58
CA ASP A 55 -13.57 -9.66 -3.88
C ASP A 55 -12.30 -10.48 -4.05
N LEU A 56 -11.29 -10.24 -3.22
CA LEU A 56 -9.98 -10.86 -3.37
C LEU A 56 -10.05 -12.32 -2.96
N PRO A 57 -9.55 -13.26 -3.79
CA PRO A 57 -9.50 -14.67 -3.38
C PRO A 57 -8.72 -14.85 -2.08
N ALA A 58 -9.19 -15.77 -1.24
CA ALA A 58 -8.63 -15.96 0.10
C ALA A 58 -7.13 -16.29 0.07
N GLU A 59 -6.68 -17.09 -0.90
CA GLU A 59 -5.26 -17.43 -1.02
C GLU A 59 -4.42 -16.21 -1.36
N SER A 60 -4.94 -15.34 -2.22
CA SER A 60 -4.27 -14.11 -2.58
C SER A 60 -4.19 -13.15 -1.39
N ALA A 61 -5.28 -13.08 -0.61
CA ALA A 61 -5.30 -12.27 0.61
C ALA A 61 -4.27 -12.77 1.62
N ALA A 62 -4.19 -14.09 1.80
CA ALA A 62 -3.24 -14.70 2.74
C ALA A 62 -1.80 -14.40 2.34
N TYR A 63 -1.48 -14.54 1.07
CA TYR A 63 -0.12 -14.25 0.61
C TYR A 63 0.21 -12.76 0.72
N THR A 64 -0.74 -11.92 0.36
CA THR A 64 -0.54 -10.48 0.41
C THR A 64 -0.25 -10.02 1.84
N ILE A 65 -0.95 -10.56 2.82
CA ILE A 65 -0.72 -10.17 4.22
C ILE A 65 0.67 -10.61 4.71
N GLN A 66 1.21 -11.70 4.19
CA GLN A 66 2.58 -12.11 4.50
C GLN A 66 3.59 -11.09 3.98
N VAL A 67 3.35 -10.56 2.78
CA VAL A 67 4.18 -9.50 2.22
C VAL A 67 4.03 -8.22 3.03
N VAL A 68 2.81 -7.89 3.44
CA VAL A 68 2.56 -6.74 4.32
C VAL A 68 3.43 -6.83 5.58
N GLN A 69 3.50 -8.01 6.21
CA GLN A 69 4.36 -8.20 7.38
C GLN A 69 5.83 -7.92 7.07
N LYS A 70 6.28 -8.43 5.94
CA LYS A 70 7.67 -8.25 5.51
C LYS A 70 8.00 -6.77 5.30
N ILE A 71 7.12 -6.06 4.59
CA ILE A 71 7.32 -4.63 4.32
C ILE A 71 7.22 -3.82 5.60
N ALA A 72 6.29 -4.15 6.50
CA ALA A 72 6.13 -3.45 7.76
C ALA A 72 7.41 -3.55 8.61
N ARG A 73 8.03 -4.74 8.65
CA ARG A 73 9.30 -4.91 9.38
C ARG A 73 10.40 -4.04 8.79
N ALA A 74 10.45 -3.96 7.45
CA ALA A 74 11.44 -3.12 6.77
C ALA A 74 11.22 -1.65 7.10
N ILE A 75 9.98 -1.19 7.14
CA ILE A 75 9.64 0.19 7.48
C ILE A 75 10.08 0.49 8.93
N GLU A 76 9.77 -0.40 9.86
CA GLU A 76 10.19 -0.25 11.25
C GLU A 76 11.69 -0.05 11.37
N THR A 77 12.45 -0.91 10.70
CA THR A 77 13.90 -0.86 10.74
C THR A 77 14.44 0.41 10.07
N ALA A 78 13.91 0.72 8.89
CA ALA A 78 14.42 1.83 8.10
C ALA A 78 14.18 3.19 8.75
N LEU A 79 13.03 3.37 9.37
CA LEU A 79 12.60 4.66 9.88
C LEU A 79 12.59 4.74 11.40
N ASP A 80 13.03 3.68 12.08
CA ASP A 80 12.93 3.59 13.54
C ASP A 80 11.52 3.92 14.01
N ALA A 81 10.53 3.38 13.30
CA ALA A 81 9.13 3.69 13.57
C ALA A 81 8.68 3.01 14.85
N LYS A 82 7.99 3.76 15.71
CA LYS A 82 7.49 3.24 16.98
C LYS A 82 6.17 2.50 16.82
N GLY A 83 5.48 2.72 15.73
CA GLY A 83 4.23 2.04 15.43
C GLY A 83 3.89 2.20 13.97
N ILE A 84 3.04 1.31 13.47
CA ILE A 84 2.59 1.33 12.09
C ILE A 84 1.08 1.11 12.09
N VAL A 85 0.36 1.98 11.39
CA VAL A 85 -1.07 1.78 11.16
C VAL A 85 -1.20 0.98 9.87
N LEU A 86 -1.84 -0.18 9.95
CA LEU A 86 -2.21 -0.98 8.79
C LEU A 86 -3.69 -0.72 8.50
N MET A 87 -4.00 -0.34 7.27
CA MET A 87 -5.35 0.04 6.92
C MET A 87 -5.70 -0.48 5.53
N GLN A 88 -6.92 -0.99 5.38
CA GLN A 88 -7.47 -1.38 4.10
C GLN A 88 -8.90 -0.84 4.04
N LEU A 89 -9.25 -0.16 2.95
CA LEU A 89 -10.55 0.47 2.79
C LEU A 89 -11.29 -0.20 1.64
N SER A 90 -12.48 -0.74 1.92
CA SER A 90 -13.30 -1.40 0.91
C SER A 90 -14.52 -0.54 0.59
N GLY A 91 -14.51 0.04 -0.59
CA GLY A 91 -15.60 0.88 -1.08
C GLY A 91 -15.34 2.37 -0.92
N ALA A 92 -15.87 3.16 -1.84
CA ALA A 92 -15.72 4.61 -1.82
C ALA A 92 -16.27 5.24 -0.54
N ALA A 93 -17.34 4.68 -0.01
CA ALA A 93 -17.96 5.18 1.22
C ALA A 93 -17.03 5.02 2.43
N ALA A 94 -16.11 4.06 2.38
CA ALA A 94 -15.12 3.87 3.44
C ALA A 94 -13.87 4.73 3.23
N GLY A 95 -13.74 5.36 2.07
CA GLY A 95 -12.59 6.19 1.74
C GLY A 95 -11.66 5.63 0.68
N GLN A 96 -12.06 4.53 0.03
CA GLN A 96 -11.25 3.96 -1.05
C GLN A 96 -11.28 4.87 -2.27
N THR A 97 -10.11 5.31 -2.72
CA THR A 97 -10.01 6.22 -3.86
C THR A 97 -9.60 5.53 -5.16
N VAL A 98 -8.90 4.40 -5.08
CA VAL A 98 -8.51 3.62 -6.25
C VAL A 98 -9.18 2.26 -6.17
N PRO A 99 -9.94 1.85 -7.21
CA PRO A 99 -10.70 0.60 -7.16
C PRO A 99 -9.85 -0.63 -7.51
N HIS A 100 -8.76 -0.78 -6.81
CA HIS A 100 -7.92 -1.97 -6.79
C HIS A 100 -7.48 -2.15 -5.34
N VAL A 101 -7.76 -3.29 -4.75
CA VAL A 101 -7.51 -3.55 -3.33
C VAL A 101 -6.07 -3.24 -2.96
N HIS A 102 -5.88 -2.49 -1.88
CA HIS A 102 -4.55 -2.13 -1.43
C HIS A 102 -4.54 -1.96 0.08
N PHE A 103 -3.38 -2.25 0.65
CA PHE A 103 -3.13 -2.15 2.09
C PHE A 103 -2.20 -0.99 2.32
N HIS A 104 -2.60 -0.09 3.23
CA HIS A 104 -1.78 1.05 3.61
C HIS A 104 -0.92 0.68 4.82
N LEU A 105 0.37 0.94 4.72
CA LEU A 105 1.28 0.88 5.86
C LEU A 105 1.73 2.30 6.16
N ILE A 106 1.27 2.83 7.29
CA ILE A 106 1.49 4.23 7.64
C ILE A 106 2.28 4.29 8.96
N PRO A 107 3.55 4.71 8.91
CA PRO A 107 4.38 4.80 10.11
C PRO A 107 3.96 6.02 10.95
N SER A 108 2.85 5.89 11.64
CA SER A 108 2.25 6.96 12.41
C SER A 108 1.35 6.35 13.48
N SER A 109 0.49 7.15 14.08
CA SER A 109 -0.47 6.69 15.07
C SER A 109 -1.87 7.08 14.64
N ILE A 110 -2.85 6.39 15.20
CA ILE A 110 -4.25 6.71 14.95
C ILE A 110 -4.56 8.16 15.39
N HIS A 111 -3.83 8.66 16.36
CA HIS A 111 -4.02 10.03 16.85
C HIS A 111 -3.54 11.08 15.85
N GLU A 112 -2.54 10.73 15.05
CA GLU A 112 -1.97 11.64 14.05
C GLU A 112 -2.70 11.57 12.71
N LEU A 113 -3.37 10.47 12.40
CA LEU A 113 -4.04 10.30 11.11
C LEU A 113 -5.23 11.23 10.93
N GLY A 114 -5.75 11.80 12.00
CA GLY A 114 -6.79 12.82 11.91
C GLY A 114 -6.29 14.18 11.45
N LYS A 115 -4.97 14.33 11.33
CA LYS A 115 -4.32 15.56 10.90
C LYS A 115 -3.74 15.36 9.51
N HIS A 116 -3.70 16.42 8.72
CA HIS A 116 -3.11 16.34 7.39
C HIS A 116 -1.60 16.20 7.48
N GLY A 117 -1.04 15.22 6.77
CA GLY A 117 0.40 15.15 6.59
C GLY A 117 0.86 16.31 5.73
N SER A 118 1.98 16.89 6.07
CA SER A 118 2.49 18.07 5.38
C SER A 118 3.56 17.75 4.35
N GLN A 119 4.14 16.54 4.39
CA GLN A 119 5.29 16.20 3.56
C GLN A 119 5.20 14.76 3.07
N MET A 120 5.83 14.52 1.93
CA MET A 120 5.87 13.19 1.32
C MET A 120 6.70 12.19 2.11
N GLY A 121 7.73 12.65 2.80
CA GLY A 121 8.49 11.76 3.64
C GLY A 121 9.67 11.10 2.95
N ASP A 122 10.25 10.13 3.64
CA ASP A 122 11.58 9.63 3.33
C ASP A 122 11.54 8.32 2.57
N GLN A 123 11.10 8.38 1.33
CA GLN A 123 10.92 7.25 0.45
C GLN A 123 12.22 6.48 0.20
N GLU A 124 13.33 7.22 0.07
CA GLU A 124 14.62 6.62 -0.25
C GLU A 124 15.15 5.75 0.88
N LYS A 125 14.91 6.14 2.13
CA LYS A 125 15.30 5.32 3.27
C LYS A 125 14.59 3.97 3.28
N ILE A 126 13.31 3.95 2.94
CA ILE A 126 12.55 2.71 2.92
C ILE A 126 13.08 1.79 1.83
N LYS A 127 13.31 2.33 0.64
CA LYS A 127 13.88 1.54 -0.46
C LYS A 127 15.23 0.94 -0.08
N ALA A 128 16.07 1.72 0.59
CA ALA A 128 17.41 1.27 0.97
C ALA A 128 17.39 0.18 2.03
N ALA A 129 16.34 0.07 2.83
CA ALA A 129 16.24 -0.91 3.91
C ALA A 129 15.67 -2.26 3.49
N LEU A 130 15.19 -2.40 2.28
CA LEU A 130 14.59 -3.65 1.80
C LEU A 130 15.62 -4.68 1.34
#